data_3290968b0f68877bf9623e28172a5afa
#
_entry.id   3290968b0f68877bf9623e28172a5afa
#
_cell.length_a   1.000
_cell.length_b   1.000
_cell.length_c   1.000
_cell.angle_alpha   90.00
_cell.angle_beta   90.00
_cell.angle_gamma   90.00
#
_symmetry.space_group_name_H-M   'P 1'
#
loop_
_entity.id
_entity.type
_entity.pdbx_description
1 polymer ?
#
loop_
_entity_poly.entity_id
_entity_poly.type
_entity_poly.pdbx_seq_one_letter_code
_entity_poly.pdbx_strand_id
1 'polypeptide(L)'
;MATRSTISLKVSESDKGKVFHFDENKLPYNLSCENKCIDKMGDVKIEKDYLTIFHHWDGYPHGVGKTLVNKFKNYNSILNLLCGGDASSINGKRIVQYCAWRGDEWDDNYGGVQPKQSDTEPSVTEEYAYLFKDGKWFFKGYEVEEWTDLKEYLETHTDEE
;
A
#
# COMPACT_ATOMS: atom_id res chain seq x y z
N MET A 1 -8.72 -4.84 18.13
CA MET A 1 -7.81 -3.70 17.98
C MET A 1 -7.10 -3.77 16.63
N ALA A 2 -7.02 -2.65 15.94
CA ALA A 2 -6.39 -2.64 14.63
C ALA A 2 -4.87 -2.68 14.72
N THR A 3 -4.23 -3.41 13.82
CA THR A 3 -2.79 -3.35 13.62
C THR A 3 -2.56 -2.52 12.36
N ARG A 4 -2.00 -1.34 12.54
CA ARG A 4 -1.84 -0.37 11.46
C ARG A 4 -0.49 -0.52 10.77
N SER A 5 -0.47 -0.18 9.50
CA SER A 5 0.76 -0.25 8.72
C SER A 5 0.80 0.84 7.66
N THR A 6 1.98 1.02 7.09
CA THR A 6 2.14 1.80 5.86
C THR A 6 2.65 0.87 4.77
N ILE A 7 2.27 1.19 3.54
CA ILE A 7 2.69 0.41 2.37
C ILE A 7 3.31 1.38 1.39
N SER A 8 4.56 1.12 1.02
CA SER A 8 5.35 2.04 0.20
C SER A 8 5.95 1.37 -1.02
N LEU A 9 6.23 2.20 -2.02
CA LEU A 9 6.87 1.80 -3.26
C LEU A 9 8.04 2.72 -3.56
N LYS A 10 9.19 2.16 -3.89
CA LYS A 10 10.30 2.91 -4.47
C LYS A 10 9.95 3.15 -5.93
N VAL A 11 9.72 4.40 -6.29
CA VAL A 11 9.28 4.78 -7.63
C VAL A 11 10.43 4.69 -8.63
N SER A 12 10.14 4.17 -9.82
CA SER A 12 11.10 4.13 -10.91
C SER A 12 11.39 5.55 -11.41
N GLU A 13 12.65 5.84 -11.74
CA GLU A 13 13.04 7.13 -12.30
C GLU A 13 12.24 7.47 -13.54
N SER A 14 11.91 6.47 -14.36
CA SER A 14 11.16 6.69 -15.59
C SER A 14 9.72 7.11 -15.36
N ASP A 15 9.19 6.90 -14.15
CA ASP A 15 7.82 7.28 -13.82
C ASP A 15 7.70 8.65 -13.17
N LYS A 16 8.82 9.24 -12.77
CA LYS A 16 8.78 10.61 -12.23
C LYS A 16 8.31 11.59 -13.30
N GLY A 17 7.40 12.46 -12.92
CA GLY A 17 6.77 13.41 -13.83
C GLY A 17 5.53 12.91 -14.52
N LYS A 18 5.24 11.62 -14.42
CA LYS A 18 4.03 11.04 -15.03
C LYS A 18 2.85 11.12 -14.09
N VAL A 19 1.66 11.06 -14.67
CA VAL A 19 0.39 11.10 -13.95
C VAL A 19 -0.27 9.74 -14.03
N PHE A 20 -0.73 9.22 -12.89
CA PHE A 20 -1.39 7.93 -12.80
C PHE A 20 -2.76 8.09 -12.17
N HIS A 21 -3.68 7.21 -12.56
CA HIS A 21 -5.02 7.18 -12.01
C HIS A 21 -5.32 5.73 -11.57
N PHE A 22 -5.95 5.56 -10.42
CA PHE A 22 -6.31 4.25 -9.93
C PHE A 22 -7.33 3.59 -10.86
N ASP A 23 -7.05 2.34 -11.23
CA ASP A 23 -7.90 1.55 -12.10
C ASP A 23 -8.20 0.22 -11.43
N GLU A 24 -9.43 0.06 -10.96
CA GLU A 24 -9.82 -1.15 -10.26
C GLU A 24 -9.77 -2.39 -11.18
N ASN A 25 -9.83 -2.20 -12.48
CA ASN A 25 -9.76 -3.30 -13.43
C ASN A 25 -8.34 -3.84 -13.62
N LYS A 26 -7.34 -3.13 -13.09
CA LYS A 26 -5.95 -3.55 -13.17
C LYS A 26 -5.45 -4.21 -11.89
N LEU A 27 -6.34 -4.55 -10.99
CA LEU A 27 -5.96 -5.30 -9.79
C LEU A 27 -5.50 -6.71 -10.21
N PRO A 28 -4.54 -7.30 -9.46
CA PRO A 28 -3.88 -8.53 -9.91
C PRO A 28 -4.74 -9.79 -9.79
N TYR A 29 -5.94 -9.68 -9.28
CA TYR A 29 -6.87 -10.81 -9.12
C TYR A 29 -8.28 -10.27 -9.20
N ASN A 30 -9.22 -11.17 -9.41
CA ASN A 30 -10.62 -10.78 -9.56
C ASN A 30 -11.21 -10.43 -8.19
N LEU A 31 -10.94 -9.22 -7.76
CA LEU A 31 -11.29 -8.72 -6.44
C LEU A 31 -12.32 -7.60 -6.56
N SER A 32 -13.33 -7.66 -5.71
CA SER A 32 -14.30 -6.59 -5.62
C SER A 32 -13.67 -5.41 -4.87
N CYS A 33 -13.67 -4.24 -5.49
CA CYS A 33 -13.23 -3.02 -4.84
C CYS A 33 -14.46 -2.24 -4.37
N GLU A 34 -14.60 -2.09 -3.06
CA GLU A 34 -15.72 -1.35 -2.48
C GLU A 34 -15.36 0.11 -2.32
N ASN A 35 -15.21 0.79 -3.44
CA ASN A 35 -14.81 2.19 -3.46
C ASN A 35 -15.95 3.05 -4.01
N LYS A 36 -16.71 3.66 -3.12
CA LYS A 36 -17.88 4.46 -3.49
C LYS A 36 -17.54 5.82 -4.07
N CYS A 37 -16.31 6.26 -3.92
CA CYS A 37 -15.88 7.57 -4.41
C CYS A 37 -14.82 7.50 -5.49
N ILE A 38 -14.77 6.38 -6.20
CA ILE A 38 -13.76 6.18 -7.24
C ILE A 38 -13.83 7.26 -8.33
N ASP A 39 -15.05 7.72 -8.66
CA ASP A 39 -15.22 8.75 -9.69
C ASP A 39 -14.75 10.13 -9.22
N LYS A 40 -14.52 10.28 -7.93
CA LYS A 40 -14.06 11.53 -7.33
C LYS A 40 -12.58 11.56 -7.04
N MET A 41 -11.90 10.44 -7.24
CA MET A 41 -10.47 10.32 -6.98
C MET A 41 -9.70 11.09 -8.06
N GLY A 42 -8.74 11.87 -7.61
CA GLY A 42 -7.90 12.63 -8.53
C GLY A 42 -6.76 11.80 -9.10
N ASP A 43 -6.05 12.40 -10.02
CA ASP A 43 -4.85 11.80 -10.56
C ASP A 43 -3.70 12.00 -9.60
N VAL A 44 -2.74 11.08 -9.63
CA VAL A 44 -1.52 11.14 -8.83
C VAL A 44 -0.36 11.46 -9.76
N LYS A 45 0.23 12.64 -9.59
CA LYS A 45 1.44 13.00 -10.32
C LYS A 45 2.64 12.58 -9.49
N ILE A 46 3.47 11.72 -10.03
CA ILE A 46 4.64 11.21 -9.32
C ILE A 46 5.76 12.24 -9.39
N GLU A 47 6.21 12.72 -8.23
CA GLU A 47 7.23 13.76 -8.15
C GLU A 47 8.42 13.36 -7.29
N LYS A 48 8.28 12.37 -6.44
CA LYS A 48 9.32 11.99 -5.47
C LYS A 48 9.66 10.51 -5.56
N ASP A 49 10.66 10.09 -4.79
CA ASP A 49 11.21 8.74 -4.86
C ASP A 49 10.33 7.66 -4.26
N TYR A 50 9.50 8.02 -3.28
CA TYR A 50 8.68 7.04 -2.57
C TYR A 50 7.23 7.46 -2.54
N LEU A 51 6.35 6.47 -2.73
CA LEU A 51 4.90 6.65 -2.66
C LEU A 51 4.40 5.77 -1.52
N THR A 52 3.58 6.32 -0.63
CA THR A 52 3.16 5.63 0.60
C THR A 52 1.69 5.81 0.86
N ILE A 53 1.01 4.72 1.27
CA ILE A 53 -0.36 4.79 1.78
C ILE A 53 -0.42 4.25 3.20
N PHE A 54 -1.46 4.66 3.93
CA PHE A 54 -1.81 4.12 5.25
C PHE A 54 -2.77 2.95 5.08
N HIS A 55 -2.63 1.94 5.94
CA HIS A 55 -3.49 0.75 5.95
C HIS A 55 -3.89 0.44 7.38
N HIS A 56 -5.19 0.22 7.64
CA HIS A 56 -5.71 0.18 9.01
C HIS A 56 -5.82 -1.22 9.63
N TRP A 57 -6.44 -2.18 8.94
CA TRP A 57 -6.74 -3.49 9.52
C TRP A 57 -5.76 -4.58 9.14
N ASP A 58 -5.35 -5.39 10.15
CA ASP A 58 -4.51 -6.57 9.93
C ASP A 58 -3.18 -6.25 9.22
N GLY A 59 -2.53 -5.19 9.68
CA GLY A 59 -1.26 -4.72 9.10
C GLY A 59 -0.04 -5.56 9.45
N TYR A 60 -0.19 -6.64 10.20
CA TYR A 60 0.92 -7.51 10.57
C TYR A 60 1.35 -8.41 9.38
N PRO A 61 2.57 -8.99 9.42
CA PRO A 61 3.10 -9.73 8.25
C PRO A 61 2.22 -10.85 7.73
N HIS A 62 1.60 -11.65 8.60
CA HIS A 62 0.71 -12.74 8.16
C HIS A 62 -0.68 -12.24 7.75
N GLY A 63 -0.95 -10.96 7.94
CA GLY A 63 -2.16 -10.31 7.44
C GLY A 63 -1.90 -9.67 6.09
N VAL A 64 -1.78 -8.32 6.07
CA VAL A 64 -1.55 -7.60 4.82
C VAL A 64 -0.25 -8.01 4.14
N GLY A 65 0.80 -8.33 4.92
CA GLY A 65 2.06 -8.75 4.33
C GLY A 65 1.90 -9.96 3.43
N LYS A 66 1.15 -10.95 3.87
CA LYS A 66 0.89 -12.15 3.10
C LYS A 66 0.12 -11.84 1.81
N THR A 67 -0.85 -10.94 1.89
CA THR A 67 -1.61 -10.49 0.71
C THR A 67 -0.71 -9.79 -0.28
N LEU A 68 0.18 -8.91 0.20
CA LEU A 68 1.11 -8.19 -0.67
C LEU A 68 2.02 -9.16 -1.43
N VAL A 69 2.60 -10.12 -0.73
CA VAL A 69 3.50 -11.09 -1.35
C VAL A 69 2.77 -11.97 -2.36
N ASN A 70 1.56 -12.39 -2.05
CA ASN A 70 0.83 -13.34 -2.89
C ASN A 70 0.07 -12.70 -4.05
N LYS A 71 -0.39 -11.46 -3.89
CA LYS A 71 -1.29 -10.83 -4.86
C LYS A 71 -0.71 -9.61 -5.56
N PHE A 72 0.29 -8.97 -4.98
CA PHE A 72 0.89 -7.75 -5.54
C PHE A 72 2.37 -8.00 -5.79
N LYS A 73 2.67 -8.72 -6.86
CA LYS A 73 4.00 -9.25 -7.13
C LYS A 73 4.88 -8.41 -8.03
N ASN A 74 4.29 -7.43 -8.71
CA ASN A 74 5.05 -6.63 -9.66
C ASN A 74 4.82 -5.14 -9.44
N TYR A 75 5.78 -4.35 -9.92
CA TYR A 75 5.81 -2.91 -9.77
C TYR A 75 4.50 -2.23 -10.21
N ASN A 76 4.01 -2.58 -11.39
CA ASN A 76 2.83 -1.90 -11.94
C ASN A 76 1.57 -2.17 -11.14
N SER A 77 1.40 -3.38 -10.63
CA SER A 77 0.22 -3.68 -9.80
C SER A 77 0.29 -2.95 -8.47
N ILE A 78 1.50 -2.78 -7.93
CA ILE A 78 1.70 -2.07 -6.67
C ILE A 78 1.49 -0.57 -6.87
N LEU A 79 2.02 -0.01 -7.94
CA LEU A 79 1.81 1.40 -8.26
C LEU A 79 0.31 1.70 -8.38
N ASN A 80 -0.41 0.84 -9.10
CA ASN A 80 -1.86 1.01 -9.23
C ASN A 80 -2.57 0.94 -7.86
N LEU A 81 -2.19 -0.03 -7.03
CA LEU A 81 -2.77 -0.14 -5.69
C LEU A 81 -2.59 1.14 -4.89
N LEU A 82 -1.37 1.68 -4.88
CA LEU A 82 -1.08 2.87 -4.08
C LEU A 82 -1.75 4.12 -4.63
N CYS A 83 -1.98 4.19 -5.93
CA CYS A 83 -2.72 5.30 -6.52
C CYS A 83 -4.17 5.35 -6.05
N GLY A 84 -4.68 4.27 -5.45
CA GLY A 84 -6.00 4.27 -4.82
C GLY A 84 -6.04 4.96 -3.47
N GLY A 85 -4.88 5.29 -2.91
CA GLY A 85 -4.80 6.02 -1.65
C GLY A 85 -4.90 5.14 -0.42
N ASP A 86 -5.05 5.78 0.73
CA ASP A 86 -5.13 5.11 2.02
C ASP A 86 -6.25 4.07 2.02
N ALA A 87 -6.02 2.95 2.68
CA ALA A 87 -6.95 1.84 2.70
C ALA A 87 -7.32 1.44 4.12
N SER A 88 -8.60 1.14 4.30
CA SER A 88 -9.09 0.54 5.54
C SER A 88 -8.65 -0.93 5.61
N SER A 89 -8.78 -1.67 4.50
CA SER A 89 -8.46 -3.09 4.47
C SER A 89 -7.99 -3.52 3.09
N ILE A 90 -6.92 -4.30 3.07
CA ILE A 90 -6.42 -4.96 1.87
C ILE A 90 -6.21 -6.42 2.24
N ASN A 91 -7.02 -7.31 1.68
CA ASN A 91 -6.91 -8.73 1.97
C ASN A 91 -7.15 -9.56 0.70
N GLY A 92 -7.19 -10.87 0.82
CA GLY A 92 -7.35 -11.76 -0.32
C GLY A 92 -8.73 -11.74 -0.96
N LYS A 93 -9.67 -10.97 -0.43
CA LYS A 93 -11.05 -10.92 -0.92
C LYS A 93 -11.45 -9.56 -1.46
N ARG A 94 -10.92 -8.47 -0.91
CA ARG A 94 -11.32 -7.13 -1.34
C ARG A 94 -10.36 -6.07 -0.84
N ILE A 95 -10.48 -4.90 -1.44
CA ILE A 95 -9.79 -3.68 -1.03
C ILE A 95 -10.87 -2.67 -0.68
N VAL A 96 -10.77 -2.09 0.51
CA VAL A 96 -11.69 -1.06 0.97
C VAL A 96 -10.88 0.20 1.24
N GLN A 97 -11.03 1.20 0.39
CA GLN A 97 -10.32 2.46 0.53
C GLN A 97 -11.06 3.40 1.48
N TYR A 98 -10.31 4.27 2.13
CA TYR A 98 -10.88 5.16 3.15
C TYR A 98 -11.98 6.06 2.61
N CYS A 99 -11.84 6.57 1.40
CA CYS A 99 -12.89 7.42 0.85
C CYS A 99 -14.22 6.67 0.73
N ALA A 100 -14.19 5.39 0.40
CA ALA A 100 -15.41 4.58 0.33
C ALA A 100 -15.95 4.25 1.72
N TRP A 101 -15.05 3.88 2.62
CA TRP A 101 -15.43 3.43 3.96
C TRP A 101 -16.05 4.53 4.81
N ARG A 102 -15.50 5.74 4.72
CA ARG A 102 -15.97 6.88 5.53
C ARG A 102 -16.77 7.90 4.75
N GLY A 103 -16.88 7.74 3.45
CA GLY A 103 -17.50 8.74 2.59
C GLY A 103 -16.62 9.96 2.35
N ASP A 104 -15.31 9.84 2.63
CA ASP A 104 -14.38 10.94 2.40
C ASP A 104 -14.18 11.18 0.92
N GLU A 105 -13.89 12.40 0.55
CA GLU A 105 -13.58 12.76 -0.82
C GLU A 105 -12.07 12.77 -1.02
N TRP A 106 -11.66 12.52 -2.25
CA TRP A 106 -10.27 12.67 -2.66
C TRP A 106 -9.96 14.17 -2.67
N ASP A 107 -9.14 14.60 -1.75
CA ASP A 107 -8.90 16.03 -1.58
C ASP A 107 -7.45 16.28 -1.17
N ASP A 108 -6.74 17.07 -1.97
CA ASP A 108 -5.36 17.44 -1.70
C ASP A 108 -5.19 18.18 -0.38
N ASN A 109 -6.22 18.92 0.04
CA ASN A 109 -6.15 19.72 1.24
C ASN A 109 -6.13 18.90 2.52
N TYR A 110 -6.75 17.73 2.51
CA TYR A 110 -6.80 16.89 3.71
C TYR A 110 -5.63 15.94 3.81
N GLY A 111 -5.09 15.50 2.68
CA GLY A 111 -3.98 14.58 2.64
C GLY A 111 -4.24 13.25 3.34
N GLY A 112 -5.48 12.98 3.71
CA GLY A 112 -5.82 11.83 4.52
C GLY A 112 -6.17 10.57 3.73
N VAL A 113 -6.40 10.70 2.44
CA VAL A 113 -6.78 9.56 1.60
C VAL A 113 -5.84 9.37 0.43
N GLN A 114 -5.32 10.45 -0.16
CA GLN A 114 -4.40 10.28 -1.29
C GLN A 114 -3.03 9.81 -0.83
N PRO A 115 -2.28 9.13 -1.70
CA PRO A 115 -0.95 8.66 -1.31
C PRO A 115 0.00 9.81 -1.06
N LYS A 116 0.91 9.62 -0.13
CA LYS A 116 1.94 10.61 0.22
C LYS A 116 3.22 10.31 -0.53
N GLN A 117 4.00 11.35 -0.80
CA GLN A 117 5.26 11.21 -1.50
C GLN A 117 6.40 11.75 -0.66
N SER A 118 7.58 11.12 -0.79
CA SER A 118 8.77 11.53 -0.06
C SER A 118 10.02 11.21 -0.88
N ASP A 119 11.06 12.03 -0.72
CA ASP A 119 12.37 11.73 -1.31
C ASP A 119 13.24 10.88 -0.38
N THR A 120 12.82 10.72 0.87
CA THR A 120 13.53 9.90 1.84
C THR A 120 12.86 8.55 2.01
N GLU A 121 13.66 7.53 2.29
CA GLU A 121 13.16 6.20 2.53
C GLU A 121 12.17 6.20 3.70
N PRO A 122 11.02 5.50 3.59
CA PRO A 122 10.02 5.48 4.64
C PRO A 122 10.56 4.93 5.96
N SER A 123 10.08 5.48 7.06
CA SER A 123 10.37 4.99 8.40
C SER A 123 9.10 4.36 8.98
N VAL A 124 9.25 3.67 10.10
CA VAL A 124 8.10 3.06 10.77
C VAL A 124 7.36 4.15 11.54
N THR A 125 6.21 4.55 11.03
CA THR A 125 5.34 5.55 11.69
C THR A 125 4.11 4.91 12.31
N GLU A 126 3.81 3.68 11.91
CA GLU A 126 2.74 2.87 12.48
C GLU A 126 3.37 1.63 13.11
N GLU A 127 2.61 0.55 13.24
CA GLU A 127 3.14 -0.67 13.86
C GLU A 127 4.07 -1.43 12.92
N TYR A 128 3.78 -1.40 11.61
CA TYR A 128 4.60 -2.02 10.58
C TYR A 128 4.72 -1.10 9.38
N ALA A 129 5.81 -1.25 8.64
CA ALA A 129 6.02 -0.56 7.37
C ALA A 129 6.45 -1.58 6.32
N TYR A 130 5.83 -1.53 5.16
CA TYR A 130 6.14 -2.40 4.02
C TYR A 130 6.69 -1.55 2.89
N LEU A 131 7.72 -2.06 2.23
CA LEU A 131 8.36 -1.34 1.12
C LEU A 131 8.68 -2.31 -0.02
N PHE A 132 8.18 -1.99 -1.22
CA PHE A 132 8.58 -2.70 -2.41
C PHE A 132 9.70 -1.94 -3.10
N LYS A 133 10.82 -2.61 -3.28
CA LYS A 133 12.00 -2.02 -3.89
C LYS A 133 12.87 -3.12 -4.47
N ASP A 134 13.50 -2.85 -5.61
CA ASP A 134 14.38 -3.81 -6.26
C ASP A 134 13.72 -5.17 -6.53
N GLY A 135 12.42 -5.14 -6.87
CA GLY A 135 11.67 -6.33 -7.22
C GLY A 135 11.22 -7.18 -6.04
N LYS A 136 11.37 -6.69 -4.80
CA LYS A 136 11.03 -7.45 -3.60
C LYS A 136 10.27 -6.63 -2.57
N TRP A 137 9.48 -7.32 -1.76
CA TRP A 137 8.85 -6.72 -0.58
C TRP A 137 9.77 -6.85 0.63
N PHE A 138 9.89 -5.75 1.36
CA PHE A 138 10.61 -5.68 2.65
C PHE A 138 9.68 -5.14 3.70
N PHE A 139 9.97 -5.41 4.98
CA PHE A 139 9.20 -4.83 6.07
C PHE A 139 10.06 -4.52 7.28
N LYS A 140 9.56 -3.62 8.10
CA LYS A 140 10.06 -3.29 9.44
C LYS A 140 8.88 -3.22 10.37
N GLY A 141 9.13 -3.38 11.65
CA GLY A 141 8.07 -3.24 12.64
C GLY A 141 8.59 -3.48 14.03
N TYR A 142 7.70 -3.81 14.96
CA TYR A 142 8.00 -3.94 16.38
C TYR A 142 9.37 -4.54 16.72
N GLU A 143 9.62 -5.78 16.38
CA GLU A 143 10.86 -6.45 16.75
C GLU A 143 11.81 -6.59 15.56
N VAL A 144 11.46 -5.98 14.45
CA VAL A 144 12.24 -6.07 13.21
C VAL A 144 12.68 -4.66 12.85
N GLU A 145 13.88 -4.29 13.30
CA GLU A 145 14.39 -2.93 13.16
C GLU A 145 15.02 -2.64 11.80
N GLU A 146 15.39 -3.66 11.07
CA GLU A 146 16.01 -3.53 9.76
C GLU A 146 15.06 -4.00 8.67
N TRP A 147 15.15 -3.42 7.48
CA TRP A 147 14.38 -3.91 6.34
C TRP A 147 14.67 -5.39 6.12
N THR A 148 13.65 -6.20 6.23
CA THR A 148 13.73 -7.66 6.16
C THR A 148 12.92 -8.16 4.99
N ASP A 149 13.46 -9.14 4.25
CA ASP A 149 12.75 -9.75 3.12
C ASP A 149 11.44 -10.37 3.62
N LEU A 150 10.33 -9.83 3.18
CA LEU A 150 9.01 -10.23 3.67
C LEU A 150 8.65 -11.67 3.26
N LYS A 151 8.92 -12.02 2.02
CA LYS A 151 8.59 -13.37 1.55
C LYS A 151 9.36 -14.42 2.32
N GLU A 152 10.65 -14.22 2.53
CA GLU A 152 11.48 -15.13 3.31
C GLU A 152 11.00 -15.22 4.75
N TYR A 153 10.66 -14.10 5.36
CA TYR A 153 10.14 -14.08 6.71
C TYR A 153 8.87 -14.94 6.83
N LEU A 154 7.94 -14.78 5.88
CA LEU A 154 6.70 -15.54 5.91
C LEU A 154 6.92 -17.04 5.71
N GLU A 155 7.94 -17.41 4.96
CA GLU A 155 8.27 -18.82 4.73
C GLU A 155 8.91 -19.47 5.94
N THR A 156 9.62 -18.70 6.76
CA THR A 156 10.34 -19.21 7.92
C THR A 156 9.61 -19.02 9.24
N HIS A 157 8.57 -18.19 9.27
CA HIS A 157 7.76 -17.94 10.46
C HIS A 157 6.35 -18.37 10.18
N THR A 158 5.89 -19.40 10.90
CA THR A 158 4.55 -19.94 10.67
C THR A 158 3.48 -19.03 11.25
N ASP A 159 2.26 -19.25 10.82
CA ASP A 159 1.10 -18.44 11.15
C ASP A 159 0.50 -18.85 12.50
N GLU A 160 1.33 -18.86 13.53
CA GLU A 160 0.92 -19.36 14.83
C GLU A 160 0.71 -18.32 15.92
N GLU A 161 1.01 -17.07 15.64
CA GLU A 161 0.79 -16.05 16.65
C GLU A 161 -0.68 -15.75 16.91
#